data_d10854b87577fd1535e016602de7d3e7
#
_entry.id   d10854b87577fd1535e016602de7d3e7
#
_cell.length_a   1.000
_cell.length_b   1.000
_cell.length_c   1.000
_cell.angle_alpha   90.00
_cell.angle_beta   90.00
_cell.angle_gamma   90.00
#
_symmetry.space_group_name_H-M   'P 1'
#
loop_
_entity.id
_entity.type
_entity.pdbx_description
1 polymer ?
#
loop_
_entity_poly.entity_id
_entity_poly.type
_entity_poly.pdbx_seq_one_letter_code
_entity_poly.pdbx_strand_id
1 'polypeptide(L)'
;MNNVSVEYLKKFDLERSKYIISVSTLEPRKNFKYLLKVIKPILREKNMKLVLVGRKGWGKDKELLCLINDMSDIIVFTEYVTHECLVSLYHYAHAFALLSIYEGFGRTPFEAVACGCQRIILSDIPIFRETFNNHALFLPLDAESSCISSLMDGSIPLVDRDFKIPFNVLENRVPLFLKDIECWQNRNRK
;
A
#
# COMPACT_ATOMS: atom_id res chain seq x y z
N MET A 1 -2.53 22.30 -1.08
CA MET A 1 -3.36 21.29 -0.36
C MET A 1 -3.82 20.29 -1.38
N ASN A 2 -3.42 19.04 -1.27
CA ASN A 2 -3.86 18.00 -2.21
C ASN A 2 -5.38 17.83 -2.09
N ASN A 3 -6.11 17.91 -3.20
CA ASN A 3 -7.57 17.75 -3.22
C ASN A 3 -7.93 16.30 -2.91
N VAL A 4 -8.05 15.97 -1.62
CA VAL A 4 -8.53 14.66 -1.17
C VAL A 4 -10.06 14.62 -1.38
N SER A 5 -10.54 13.70 -2.22
CA SER A 5 -11.96 13.58 -2.52
C SER A 5 -12.48 12.16 -2.32
N VAL A 6 -13.62 12.03 -1.65
CA VAL A 6 -14.33 10.76 -1.48
C VAL A 6 -14.88 10.23 -2.80
N GLU A 7 -15.06 11.09 -3.79
CA GLU A 7 -15.59 10.71 -5.09
C GLU A 7 -14.73 9.66 -5.81
N TYR A 8 -13.39 9.71 -5.58
CA TYR A 8 -12.50 8.68 -6.10
C TYR A 8 -12.76 7.28 -5.52
N LEU A 9 -13.25 7.21 -4.26
CA LEU A 9 -13.60 5.92 -3.66
C LEU A 9 -14.84 5.31 -4.31
N LYS A 10 -15.83 6.13 -4.64
CA LYS A 10 -17.08 5.70 -5.30
C LYS A 10 -16.80 5.00 -6.63
N LYS A 11 -15.79 5.47 -7.37
CA LYS A 11 -15.37 4.87 -8.66
C LYS A 11 -15.00 3.38 -8.53
N PHE A 12 -14.52 2.97 -7.35
CA PHE A 12 -14.05 1.63 -7.07
C PHE A 12 -14.94 0.88 -6.06
N ASP A 13 -16.11 1.42 -5.75
CA ASP A 13 -17.01 0.88 -4.73
C ASP A 13 -16.28 0.65 -3.39
N LEU A 14 -15.59 1.69 -2.92
CA LEU A 14 -14.82 1.70 -1.68
C LEU A 14 -15.45 2.63 -0.64
N GLU A 15 -15.32 2.21 0.62
CA GLU A 15 -15.68 3.00 1.79
C GLU A 15 -14.43 3.42 2.57
N ARG A 16 -14.52 4.56 3.27
CA ARG A 16 -13.43 5.06 4.14
C ARG A 16 -13.08 4.02 5.21
N SER A 17 -11.80 3.78 5.39
CA SER A 17 -11.25 2.84 6.38
C SER A 17 -11.77 1.39 6.27
N LYS A 18 -12.35 1.02 5.12
CA LYS A 18 -12.83 -0.32 4.81
C LYS A 18 -11.99 -1.05 3.77
N TYR A 19 -10.75 -0.62 3.59
CA TYR A 19 -9.82 -1.32 2.70
C TYR A 19 -8.37 -1.15 3.15
N ILE A 20 -7.56 -2.12 2.77
CA ILE A 20 -6.10 -2.04 2.84
C ILE A 20 -5.60 -1.75 1.42
N ILE A 21 -4.59 -0.88 1.30
CA ILE A 21 -4.02 -0.51 0.00
C ILE A 21 -2.59 -1.03 -0.14
N SER A 22 -2.25 -1.54 -1.31
CA SER A 22 -0.88 -1.85 -1.72
C SER A 22 -0.59 -1.22 -3.08
N VAL A 23 0.50 -0.49 -3.17
CA VAL A 23 0.88 0.28 -4.36
C VAL A 23 2.24 -0.16 -4.85
N SER A 24 2.25 -0.91 -5.93
CA SER A 24 3.48 -1.34 -6.61
C SER A 24 3.19 -2.03 -7.93
N THR A 25 4.19 -2.12 -8.81
CA THR A 25 4.15 -3.08 -9.91
C THR A 25 4.12 -4.50 -9.34
N LEU A 26 3.27 -5.35 -9.91
CA LEU A 26 3.11 -6.73 -9.46
C LEU A 26 4.27 -7.60 -9.98
N GLU A 27 5.37 -7.55 -9.26
CA GLU A 27 6.61 -8.27 -9.52
C GLU A 27 6.87 -9.34 -8.44
N PRO A 28 7.60 -10.43 -8.75
CA PRO A 28 7.87 -11.50 -7.77
C PRO A 28 8.50 -10.98 -6.46
N ARG A 29 9.42 -9.99 -6.52
CA ARG A 29 10.05 -9.42 -5.33
C ARG A 29 9.08 -8.67 -4.40
N LYS A 30 7.91 -8.27 -4.88
CA LYS A 30 6.85 -7.63 -4.09
C LYS A 30 6.01 -8.62 -3.30
N ASN A 31 6.21 -9.91 -3.52
CA ASN A 31 5.70 -11.01 -2.70
C ASN A 31 4.18 -11.00 -2.49
N PHE A 32 3.43 -10.74 -3.58
CA PHE A 32 1.97 -10.66 -3.50
C PHE A 32 1.31 -11.95 -3.05
N LYS A 33 1.91 -13.12 -3.35
CA LYS A 33 1.38 -14.40 -2.83
C LYS A 33 1.33 -14.42 -1.31
N TYR A 34 2.40 -13.99 -0.67
CA TYR A 34 2.46 -13.91 0.78
C TYR A 34 1.48 -12.84 1.30
N LEU A 35 1.46 -11.66 0.70
CA LEU A 35 0.51 -10.60 1.06
C LEU A 35 -0.94 -11.13 1.04
N LEU A 36 -1.37 -11.78 -0.05
CA LEU A 36 -2.73 -12.29 -0.18
C LEU A 36 -3.04 -13.37 0.86
N LYS A 37 -2.11 -14.31 1.11
CA LYS A 37 -2.29 -15.36 2.12
C LYS A 37 -2.47 -14.78 3.53
N VAL A 38 -1.65 -13.80 3.89
CA VAL A 38 -1.67 -13.19 5.24
C VAL A 38 -2.88 -12.30 5.46
N ILE A 39 -3.26 -11.52 4.43
CA ILE A 39 -4.28 -10.49 4.61
C ILE A 39 -5.72 -11.01 4.42
N LYS A 40 -5.90 -12.09 3.67
CA LYS A 40 -7.21 -12.68 3.36
C LYS A 40 -8.10 -12.93 4.58
N PRO A 41 -7.62 -13.58 5.67
CA PRO A 41 -8.44 -13.83 6.84
C PRO A 41 -9.00 -12.54 7.44
N ILE A 42 -8.16 -11.49 7.54
CA ILE A 42 -8.51 -10.18 8.10
C ILE A 42 -9.57 -9.48 7.25
N LEU A 43 -9.36 -9.47 5.93
CA LEU A 43 -10.31 -8.85 5.01
C LEU A 43 -11.69 -9.48 5.13
N ARG A 44 -11.74 -10.81 5.21
CA ARG A 44 -12.99 -11.56 5.38
C ARG A 44 -13.66 -11.26 6.72
N GLU A 45 -12.92 -11.35 7.82
CA GLU A 45 -13.47 -11.11 9.17
C GLU A 45 -13.97 -9.67 9.35
N LYS A 46 -13.20 -8.69 8.88
CA LYS A 46 -13.53 -7.26 9.07
C LYS A 46 -14.38 -6.67 7.95
N ASN A 47 -14.82 -7.50 7.00
CA ASN A 47 -15.56 -7.07 5.81
C ASN A 47 -14.87 -5.89 5.09
N MET A 48 -13.61 -6.11 4.74
CA MET A 48 -12.76 -5.11 4.10
C MET A 48 -12.34 -5.57 2.71
N LYS A 49 -11.95 -4.62 1.86
CA LYS A 49 -11.37 -4.88 0.53
C LYS A 49 -9.84 -4.72 0.54
N LEU A 50 -9.17 -5.35 -0.42
CA LEU A 50 -7.77 -5.07 -0.77
C LEU A 50 -7.72 -4.29 -2.07
N VAL A 51 -7.13 -3.10 -2.03
CA VAL A 51 -6.92 -2.27 -3.21
C VAL A 51 -5.49 -2.44 -3.70
N LEU A 52 -5.32 -2.91 -4.93
CA LEU A 52 -4.04 -3.08 -5.59
C LEU A 52 -3.89 -2.03 -6.69
N VAL A 53 -2.97 -1.09 -6.50
CA VAL A 53 -2.66 -0.03 -7.46
C VAL A 53 -1.35 -0.34 -8.16
N GLY A 54 -1.40 -0.48 -9.48
CA GLY A 54 -0.22 -0.75 -10.30
C GLY A 54 -0.48 -1.72 -11.45
N ARG A 55 0.53 -1.90 -12.30
CA ARG A 55 0.42 -2.79 -13.46
C ARG A 55 0.32 -4.25 -13.06
N LYS A 56 -0.51 -4.99 -13.78
CA LYS A 56 -0.54 -6.45 -13.74
C LYS A 56 0.74 -6.96 -14.41
N GLY A 57 1.69 -7.48 -13.63
CA GLY A 57 2.98 -8.00 -14.13
C GLY A 57 3.17 -9.52 -14.00
N TRP A 58 2.19 -10.25 -13.47
CA TRP A 58 2.34 -11.65 -13.05
C TRP A 58 2.00 -12.73 -14.09
N GLY A 59 1.77 -12.41 -15.33
CA GLY A 59 1.17 -13.20 -16.44
C GLY A 59 1.35 -14.72 -16.49
N LYS A 60 2.17 -15.35 -15.65
CA LYS A 60 2.46 -16.79 -15.68
C LYS A 60 2.45 -17.50 -14.32
N ASP A 61 2.25 -16.79 -13.19
CA ASP A 61 2.22 -17.42 -11.86
C ASP A 61 0.83 -17.98 -11.56
N LYS A 62 0.68 -19.29 -11.77
CA LYS A 62 -0.61 -19.99 -11.59
C LYS A 62 -1.10 -19.94 -10.15
N GLU A 63 -0.21 -20.01 -9.15
CA GLU A 63 -0.58 -19.96 -7.74
C GLU A 63 -1.12 -18.57 -7.37
N LEU A 64 -0.45 -17.50 -7.82
CA LEU A 64 -0.92 -16.13 -7.62
C LEU A 64 -2.28 -15.89 -8.27
N LEU A 65 -2.48 -16.38 -9.50
CA LEU A 65 -3.77 -16.28 -10.19
C LEU A 65 -4.88 -17.02 -9.44
N CYS A 66 -4.59 -18.20 -8.89
CA CYS A 66 -5.54 -18.95 -8.08
C CYS A 66 -5.95 -18.17 -6.82
N LEU A 67 -4.99 -17.59 -6.09
CA LEU A 67 -5.25 -16.75 -4.91
C LEU A 67 -6.08 -15.51 -5.26
N ILE A 68 -5.79 -14.85 -6.37
CA ILE A 68 -6.55 -13.69 -6.84
C ILE A 68 -7.99 -14.07 -7.17
N ASN A 69 -8.19 -15.19 -7.87
CA ASN A 69 -9.53 -15.66 -8.21
C ASN A 69 -10.35 -16.01 -6.95
N ASP A 70 -9.72 -16.65 -5.98
CA ASP A 70 -10.35 -16.99 -4.68
C ASP A 70 -10.72 -15.77 -3.83
N MET A 71 -10.15 -14.61 -4.13
CA MET A 71 -10.40 -13.33 -3.46
C MET A 71 -11.04 -12.29 -4.40
N SER A 72 -11.57 -12.70 -5.53
CA SER A 72 -12.06 -11.79 -6.59
C SER A 72 -13.17 -10.85 -6.14
N ASP A 73 -13.93 -11.23 -5.11
CA ASP A 73 -15.01 -10.44 -4.50
C ASP A 73 -14.51 -9.35 -3.54
N ILE A 74 -13.27 -9.47 -3.05
CA ILE A 74 -12.68 -8.54 -2.06
C ILE A 74 -11.41 -7.83 -2.57
N ILE A 75 -10.90 -8.18 -3.77
CA ILE A 75 -9.77 -7.48 -4.39
C ILE A 75 -10.27 -6.47 -5.42
N VAL A 76 -9.78 -5.25 -5.33
CA VAL A 76 -10.00 -4.19 -6.31
C VAL A 76 -8.69 -3.86 -7.00
N PHE A 77 -8.60 -4.12 -8.30
CA PHE A 77 -7.48 -3.69 -9.14
C PHE A 77 -7.82 -2.36 -9.81
N THR A 78 -7.02 -1.33 -9.53
CA THR A 78 -7.26 -0.01 -10.11
C THR A 78 -6.44 0.26 -11.36
N GLU A 79 -5.39 -0.55 -11.60
CA GLU A 79 -4.34 -0.26 -12.59
C GLU A 79 -3.66 1.09 -12.28
N TYR A 80 -3.39 1.92 -13.32
CA TYR A 80 -2.93 3.28 -13.11
C TYR A 80 -4.08 4.22 -12.79
N VAL A 81 -3.89 5.03 -11.77
CA VAL A 81 -4.82 6.09 -11.37
C VAL A 81 -4.12 7.45 -11.44
N THR A 82 -4.89 8.53 -11.50
CA THR A 82 -4.32 9.88 -11.39
C THR A 82 -3.70 10.10 -10.02
N HIS A 83 -2.83 11.10 -9.90
CA HIS A 83 -2.18 11.43 -8.63
C HIS A 83 -3.21 11.78 -7.54
N GLU A 84 -4.20 12.60 -7.86
CA GLU A 84 -5.25 13.02 -6.93
C GLU A 84 -6.07 11.82 -6.43
N CYS A 85 -6.33 10.88 -7.33
CA CYS A 85 -6.99 9.62 -6.98
C CYS A 85 -6.10 8.79 -6.04
N LEU A 86 -4.82 8.63 -6.35
CA LEU A 86 -3.87 7.88 -5.50
C LEU A 86 -3.74 8.49 -4.10
N VAL A 87 -3.60 9.81 -4.01
CA VAL A 87 -3.58 10.54 -2.74
C VAL A 87 -4.84 10.25 -1.93
N SER A 88 -6.01 10.29 -2.58
CA SER A 88 -7.29 10.01 -1.91
C SER A 88 -7.40 8.55 -1.47
N LEU A 89 -6.92 7.59 -2.29
CA LEU A 89 -6.88 6.18 -1.93
C LEU A 89 -5.94 5.93 -0.74
N TYR A 90 -4.79 6.56 -0.67
CA TYR A 90 -3.92 6.49 0.51
C TYR A 90 -4.58 7.09 1.75
N HIS A 91 -5.14 8.29 1.61
CA HIS A 91 -5.72 9.05 2.72
C HIS A 91 -6.85 8.32 3.44
N TYR A 92 -7.72 7.66 2.69
CA TYR A 92 -8.89 6.98 3.23
C TYR A 92 -8.66 5.48 3.50
N ALA A 93 -7.49 4.95 3.23
CA ALA A 93 -7.17 3.56 3.55
C ALA A 93 -7.17 3.32 5.06
N HIS A 94 -7.59 2.12 5.47
CA HIS A 94 -7.40 1.65 6.84
C HIS A 94 -5.93 1.45 7.17
N ALA A 95 -5.20 0.84 6.23
CA ALA A 95 -3.77 0.61 6.31
C ALA A 95 -3.15 0.52 4.91
N PHE A 96 -1.85 0.80 4.83
CA PHE A 96 -1.00 0.48 3.69
C PHE A 96 -0.23 -0.81 3.98
N ALA A 97 -0.08 -1.69 2.98
CA ALA A 97 0.68 -2.93 3.12
C ALA A 97 1.67 -3.15 1.97
N LEU A 98 2.93 -3.47 2.31
CA LEU A 98 3.97 -3.84 1.36
C LEU A 98 4.88 -4.93 1.95
N LEU A 99 4.74 -6.17 1.48
CA LEU A 99 5.46 -7.33 2.02
C LEU A 99 6.56 -7.82 1.07
N SER A 100 7.34 -6.89 0.53
CA SER A 100 8.43 -7.17 -0.41
C SER A 100 9.50 -8.05 0.22
N ILE A 101 10.09 -8.94 -0.58
CA ILE A 101 11.26 -9.75 -0.19
C ILE A 101 12.50 -8.85 -0.09
N TYR A 102 12.60 -7.87 -0.96
CA TYR A 102 13.70 -6.92 -1.03
C TYR A 102 13.25 -5.55 -1.53
N GLU A 103 13.83 -4.50 -0.96
CA GLU A 103 13.70 -3.11 -1.40
C GLU A 103 15.03 -2.37 -1.29
N GLY A 104 15.29 -1.48 -2.26
CA GLY A 104 16.43 -0.58 -2.15
C GLY A 104 16.19 0.56 -1.16
N PHE A 105 14.97 1.11 -1.14
CA PHE A 105 14.55 2.16 -0.21
C PHE A 105 13.08 2.00 0.23
N GLY A 106 12.18 1.60 -0.69
CA GLY A 106 10.75 1.45 -0.41
C GLY A 106 10.02 2.80 -0.30
N ARG A 107 9.86 3.53 -1.39
CA ARG A 107 9.23 4.86 -1.41
C ARG A 107 7.74 4.86 -1.06
N THR A 108 7.00 3.87 -1.52
CA THR A 108 5.53 3.83 -1.43
C THR A 108 4.98 3.87 0.01
N PRO A 109 5.60 3.26 1.04
CA PRO A 109 5.19 3.45 2.42
C PRO A 109 5.28 4.91 2.88
N PHE A 110 6.33 5.64 2.48
CA PHE A 110 6.47 7.07 2.82
C PHE A 110 5.44 7.93 2.09
N GLU A 111 5.13 7.60 0.83
CA GLU A 111 4.05 8.24 0.08
C GLU A 111 2.71 8.05 0.78
N ALA A 112 2.43 6.86 1.29
CA ALA A 112 1.23 6.56 2.05
C ALA A 112 1.13 7.42 3.31
N VAL A 113 2.22 7.50 4.11
CA VAL A 113 2.28 8.35 5.30
C VAL A 113 2.08 9.83 4.95
N ALA A 114 2.78 10.32 3.93
CA ALA A 114 2.67 11.70 3.46
C ALA A 114 1.24 12.07 3.01
N CYS A 115 0.49 11.08 2.52
CA CYS A 115 -0.92 11.24 2.14
C CYS A 115 -1.89 11.05 3.33
N GLY A 116 -1.40 10.75 4.54
CA GLY A 116 -2.20 10.63 5.76
C GLY A 116 -2.64 9.21 6.12
N CYS A 117 -2.12 8.18 5.46
CA CYS A 117 -2.30 6.80 5.90
C CYS A 117 -1.48 6.55 7.18
N GLN A 118 -2.16 6.31 8.29
CA GLN A 118 -1.50 6.24 9.61
C GLN A 118 -1.11 4.81 10.02
N ARG A 119 -1.53 3.78 9.32
CA ARG A 119 -1.19 2.38 9.64
C ARG A 119 -0.40 1.76 8.51
N ILE A 120 0.80 1.30 8.83
CA ILE A 120 1.77 0.79 7.85
C ILE A 120 2.12 -0.65 8.21
N ILE A 121 1.98 -1.56 7.26
CA ILE A 121 2.30 -2.99 7.38
C ILE A 121 3.42 -3.30 6.40
N LEU A 122 4.56 -3.73 6.88
CA LEU A 122 5.75 -3.97 6.07
C LEU A 122 6.32 -5.37 6.34
N SER A 123 7.06 -5.90 5.37
CA SER A 123 7.90 -7.06 5.61
C SER A 123 9.04 -6.71 6.57
N ASP A 124 9.43 -7.69 7.38
CA ASP A 124 10.55 -7.56 8.32
C ASP A 124 11.89 -7.69 7.59
N ILE A 125 12.27 -6.63 6.87
CA ILE A 125 13.55 -6.53 6.15
C ILE A 125 14.35 -5.33 6.65
N PRO A 126 15.70 -5.38 6.55
CA PRO A 126 16.57 -4.36 7.15
C PRO A 126 16.19 -2.93 6.79
N ILE A 127 15.94 -2.64 5.51
CA ILE A 127 15.63 -1.29 5.06
C ILE A 127 14.35 -0.72 5.69
N PHE A 128 13.33 -1.55 5.90
CA PHE A 128 12.10 -1.11 6.53
C PHE A 128 12.25 -0.97 8.05
N ARG A 129 13.04 -1.84 8.69
CA ARG A 129 13.40 -1.68 10.11
C ARG A 129 14.17 -0.39 10.36
N GLU A 130 15.16 -0.08 9.50
CA GLU A 130 15.93 1.14 9.58
C GLU A 130 15.07 2.40 9.42
N THR A 131 14.13 2.36 8.47
CA THR A 131 13.38 3.56 8.07
C THR A 131 12.09 3.79 8.85
N PHE A 132 11.40 2.74 9.28
CA PHE A 132 10.12 2.85 9.98
C PHE A 132 10.21 2.50 11.48
N ASN A 133 11.24 1.78 11.91
CA ASN A 133 11.48 1.44 13.32
C ASN A 133 10.17 0.95 14.01
N ASN A 134 9.66 1.70 14.99
CA ASN A 134 8.44 1.37 15.74
C ASN A 134 7.15 1.90 15.11
N HIS A 135 7.23 2.50 13.92
CA HIS A 135 6.10 3.17 13.26
C HIS A 135 5.38 2.28 12.22
N ALA A 136 5.71 1.00 12.17
CA ALA A 136 5.05 0.04 11.30
C ALA A 136 4.87 -1.32 11.99
N LEU A 137 3.87 -2.08 11.57
CA LEU A 137 3.79 -3.49 11.89
C LEU A 137 4.69 -4.26 10.92
N PHE A 138 5.64 -5.01 11.47
CA PHE A 138 6.57 -5.83 10.67
C PHE A 138 6.15 -7.29 10.67
N LEU A 139 6.04 -7.87 9.48
CA LEU A 139 5.71 -9.27 9.28
C LEU A 139 6.93 -10.02 8.75
N PRO A 140 7.39 -11.09 9.42
CA PRO A 140 8.44 -11.96 8.90
C PRO A 140 8.06 -12.54 7.53
N LEU A 141 9.03 -12.73 6.64
CA LEU A 141 8.77 -13.22 5.28
C LEU A 141 8.33 -14.69 5.21
N ASP A 142 8.56 -15.44 6.27
CA ASP A 142 8.27 -16.86 6.45
C ASP A 142 7.20 -17.12 7.51
N ALA A 143 6.48 -16.08 7.93
CA ALA A 143 5.53 -16.21 9.02
C ALA A 143 4.34 -17.09 8.65
N GLU A 144 4.17 -18.14 9.44
CA GLU A 144 2.93 -18.87 9.55
C GLU A 144 1.88 -18.07 10.38
N SER A 145 0.74 -18.66 10.59
CA SER A 145 -0.50 -18.08 11.15
C SER A 145 -0.36 -17.18 12.40
N SER A 146 0.75 -17.20 13.14
CA SER A 146 0.97 -16.42 14.36
C SER A 146 1.03 -14.91 14.13
N CYS A 147 1.45 -14.45 12.94
CA CYS A 147 1.48 -13.03 12.61
C CYS A 147 0.11 -12.47 12.24
N ILE A 148 -0.84 -13.35 11.93
CA ILE A 148 -2.21 -12.99 11.62
C ILE A 148 -2.91 -12.42 12.86
N SER A 149 -2.62 -12.94 14.05
CA SER A 149 -3.21 -12.46 15.30
C SER A 149 -2.95 -10.98 15.55
N SER A 150 -1.72 -10.51 15.35
CA SER A 150 -1.36 -9.09 15.51
C SER A 150 -2.10 -8.17 14.55
N LEU A 151 -2.41 -8.66 13.36
CA LEU A 151 -3.26 -7.94 12.40
C LEU A 151 -4.74 -7.96 12.83
N MET A 152 -5.20 -9.07 13.42
CA MET A 152 -6.57 -9.28 13.87
C MET A 152 -6.91 -8.43 15.10
N ASP A 153 -6.00 -8.36 16.06
CA ASP A 153 -6.17 -7.63 17.32
C ASP A 153 -6.16 -6.09 17.14
N GLY A 154 -5.97 -5.60 15.92
CA GLY A 154 -5.90 -4.17 15.65
C GLY A 154 -4.64 -3.50 16.18
N SER A 155 -3.61 -4.26 16.52
CA SER A 155 -2.34 -3.80 17.07
C SER A 155 -1.39 -3.19 16.02
N ILE A 156 -1.90 -2.80 14.85
CA ILE A 156 -1.09 -2.05 13.88
C ILE A 156 -0.77 -0.68 14.50
N PRO A 157 0.49 -0.39 14.81
CA PRO A 157 0.85 0.88 15.40
C PRO A 157 0.45 2.03 14.49
N LEU A 158 0.00 3.12 15.09
CA LEU A 158 -0.19 4.37 14.34
C LEU A 158 1.18 5.01 14.12
N VAL A 159 1.40 5.48 12.91
CA VAL A 159 2.55 6.34 12.63
C VAL A 159 2.41 7.60 13.47
N ASP A 160 3.40 7.85 14.33
CA ASP A 160 3.41 8.99 15.21
C ASP A 160 3.43 10.31 14.41
N ARG A 161 2.86 11.37 15.00
CA ARG A 161 2.89 12.73 14.42
C ARG A 161 4.33 13.26 14.28
N ASP A 162 5.23 12.77 15.10
CA ASP A 162 6.65 13.11 15.09
C ASP A 162 7.47 12.25 14.13
N PHE A 163 6.86 11.33 13.41
CA PHE A 163 7.54 10.52 12.41
C PHE A 163 8.11 11.41 11.32
N LYS A 164 9.44 11.48 11.29
CA LYS A 164 10.15 12.24 10.26
C LYS A 164 10.42 11.34 9.06
N ILE A 165 9.72 11.63 7.97
CA ILE A 165 10.12 11.04 6.69
C ILE A 165 11.58 11.47 6.43
N PRO A 166 12.50 10.52 6.17
CA PRO A 166 13.91 10.85 5.97
C PRO A 166 14.10 11.98 4.95
N PHE A 167 14.92 12.95 5.31
CA PHE A 167 15.12 14.22 4.58
C PHE A 167 15.37 14.04 3.08
N ASN A 168 16.15 13.03 2.69
CA ASN A 168 16.42 12.68 1.30
C ASN A 168 15.19 12.23 0.50
N VAL A 169 14.10 11.82 1.17
CA VAL A 169 12.83 11.47 0.52
C VAL A 169 11.97 12.71 0.32
N LEU A 170 11.88 13.57 1.36
CA LEU A 170 11.03 14.77 1.33
C LEU A 170 11.63 15.88 0.46
N GLU A 171 12.91 16.16 0.59
CA GLU A 171 13.52 17.31 -0.11
C GLU A 171 13.92 17.01 -1.56
N ASN A 172 14.41 15.81 -1.83
CA ASN A 172 14.94 15.53 -3.16
C ASN A 172 14.00 14.70 -4.04
N ARG A 173 12.97 14.07 -3.50
CA ARG A 173 12.16 13.13 -4.30
C ARG A 173 10.66 13.32 -4.23
N VAL A 174 10.07 13.76 -3.12
CA VAL A 174 8.64 14.09 -3.11
C VAL A 174 8.37 15.38 -3.90
N PRO A 175 9.16 16.46 -3.74
CA PRO A 175 9.04 17.62 -4.61
C PRO A 175 9.39 17.32 -6.07
N LEU A 176 10.41 16.48 -6.36
CA LEU A 176 10.71 16.03 -7.72
C LEU A 176 9.60 15.16 -8.30
N PHE A 177 9.07 14.24 -7.54
CA PHE A 177 7.94 13.40 -7.93
C PHE A 177 6.69 14.26 -8.19
N LEU A 178 6.38 15.23 -7.33
CA LEU A 178 5.28 16.17 -7.54
C LEU A 178 5.54 17.06 -8.76
N LYS A 179 6.77 17.53 -8.95
CA LYS A 179 7.19 18.34 -10.10
C LYS A 179 7.20 17.54 -11.40
N ASP A 180 7.62 16.28 -11.36
CA ASP A 180 7.56 15.38 -12.52
C ASP A 180 6.12 15.09 -12.94
N ILE A 181 5.21 14.95 -11.97
CA ILE A 181 3.78 14.80 -12.23
C ILE A 181 3.19 16.08 -12.80
N GLU A 182 3.50 17.25 -12.27
CA GLU A 182 3.08 18.55 -12.82
C GLU A 182 3.61 18.74 -14.25
N CYS A 183 4.86 18.40 -14.50
CA CYS A 183 5.46 18.45 -15.84
C CYS A 183 4.81 17.47 -16.81
N TRP A 184 4.45 16.26 -16.35
CA TRP A 184 3.75 15.26 -17.14
C TRP A 184 2.31 15.70 -17.46
N GLN A 185 1.59 16.23 -16.47
CA GLN A 185 0.24 16.77 -16.66
C GLN A 185 0.22 17.93 -17.65
N ASN A 186 1.21 18.85 -17.57
CA ASN A 186 1.31 19.98 -18.48
C ASN A 186 1.68 19.58 -19.92
N ARG A 187 2.41 18.47 -20.11
CA ARG A 187 2.73 17.92 -21.45
C ARG A 187 1.55 17.19 -22.10
N ASN A 188 0.63 16.65 -21.33
CA ASN A 188 -0.51 15.87 -21.84
C ASN A 188 -1.84 16.68 -21.85
N ARG A 189 -1.78 17.99 -21.59
CA ARG A 189 -2.90 18.93 -21.73
C ARG A 189 -2.95 19.66 -23.07
N LYS A 190 -2.10 19.27 -24.05
CA LYS A 190 -2.14 19.81 -25.41
C LYS A 190 -2.75 18.82 -26.38
#